data_8a8151d51c9633f8e03be01d3ad8eaa7
#
_entry.id   8a8151d51c9633f8e03be01d3ad8eaa7
#
_cell.length_a   1.000
_cell.length_b   1.000
_cell.length_c   1.000
_cell.angle_alpha   90.00
_cell.angle_beta   90.00
_cell.angle_gamma   90.00
#
_symmetry.space_group_name_H-M   'P 1'
#
loop_
_entity.id
_entity.type
_entity.pdbx_description
1 polymer ?
#
loop_
_entity_poly.entity_id
_entity_poly.type
_entity_poly.pdbx_seq_one_letter_code
_entity_poly.pdbx_strand_id
1 'polypeptide(L)'
;LKPALPGFPGLGRKLLNILKTPWEGPSWKTVPAGAFEDLFFIARPEKANEYIALVKEILTKYTYPHTQLGVYVQPIEHNRACQIEFTFFYDPENEAEKAEIAAIALEAGTELLKRGAQFTRPYGVMVPVIYDRAGNYTATLKRLKNIFDEKNILNPGTLCF
;
A
#
# COMPACT_ATOMS: atom_id res chain seq x y z
N LEU A 1 25.65 8.68 -27.61
CA LEU A 1 24.67 7.58 -27.76
C LEU A 1 23.28 8.21 -27.75
N LYS A 2 22.63 8.32 -28.92
CA LYS A 2 21.23 8.68 -29.02
C LYS A 2 20.42 7.38 -28.81
N PRO A 3 19.64 7.24 -27.75
CA PRO A 3 18.73 6.10 -27.63
C PRO A 3 17.58 6.33 -28.62
N ALA A 4 17.67 5.69 -29.75
CA ALA A 4 16.57 5.65 -30.71
C ALA A 4 15.64 4.48 -30.32
N LEU A 5 14.66 4.77 -29.48
CA LEU A 5 13.42 3.97 -29.46
C LEU A 5 12.48 4.63 -30.49
N PRO A 6 12.23 3.98 -31.65
CA PRO A 6 11.31 4.50 -32.64
C PRO A 6 9.91 4.59 -32.03
N GLY A 7 9.30 5.76 -32.07
CA GLY A 7 7.92 5.98 -31.63
C GLY A 7 7.72 6.78 -30.34
N PHE A 8 8.76 7.02 -29.53
CA PHE A 8 8.65 7.83 -28.31
C PHE A 8 9.76 8.89 -28.19
N PRO A 9 9.69 9.98 -28.98
CA PRO A 9 10.65 11.06 -28.87
C PRO A 9 10.58 11.69 -27.47
N GLY A 10 11.67 11.61 -26.70
CA GLY A 10 11.78 12.14 -25.34
C GLY A 10 11.72 11.12 -24.21
N LEU A 11 11.25 9.88 -24.44
CA LEU A 11 11.21 8.84 -23.40
C LEU A 11 12.62 8.51 -22.89
N GLY A 12 13.61 8.38 -23.76
CA GLY A 12 15.00 8.11 -23.39
C GLY A 12 15.60 9.21 -22.52
N ARG A 13 15.25 10.50 -22.78
CA ARG A 13 15.71 11.61 -21.96
C ARG A 13 15.04 11.63 -20.58
N LYS A 14 13.73 11.31 -20.51
CA LYS A 14 13.00 11.17 -19.24
C LYS A 14 13.55 10.02 -18.40
N LEU A 15 13.81 8.86 -19.00
CA LEU A 15 14.42 7.70 -18.33
C LEU A 15 15.84 8.02 -17.83
N LEU A 16 16.67 8.69 -18.64
CA LEU A 16 18.02 9.11 -18.23
C LEU A 16 17.98 10.12 -17.09
N ASN A 17 17.02 11.03 -17.08
CA ASN A 17 16.86 11.97 -15.98
C ASN A 17 16.44 11.24 -14.68
N ILE A 18 15.50 10.31 -14.76
CA ILE A 18 15.10 9.45 -13.61
C ILE A 18 16.30 8.66 -13.06
N LEU A 19 17.16 8.13 -13.95
CA LEU A 19 18.36 7.40 -13.54
C LEU A 19 19.49 8.28 -12.97
N LYS A 20 19.56 9.55 -13.41
CA LYS A 20 20.60 10.48 -12.95
C LYS A 20 20.28 11.16 -11.62
N THR A 21 18.99 11.38 -11.33
CA THR A 21 18.53 12.12 -10.15
C THR A 21 17.42 11.39 -9.40
N PRO A 22 17.55 10.05 -9.14
CA PRO A 22 16.45 9.25 -8.61
C PRO A 22 16.03 9.63 -7.19
N TRP A 23 16.85 10.44 -6.47
CA TRP A 23 16.68 10.69 -5.04
C TRP A 23 16.66 12.19 -4.67
N GLU A 24 16.72 13.08 -5.62
CA GLU A 24 16.80 14.54 -5.38
C GLU A 24 15.42 15.23 -5.26
N GLY A 25 14.34 14.50 -5.45
CA GLY A 25 12.97 15.03 -5.35
C GLY A 25 12.10 14.22 -4.39
N PRO A 26 10.95 14.76 -3.99
CA PRO A 26 9.98 14.00 -3.21
C PRO A 26 9.53 12.76 -3.97
N SER A 27 9.19 11.70 -3.24
CA SER A 27 8.61 10.49 -3.84
C SER A 27 7.40 10.88 -4.71
N TRP A 28 7.25 10.23 -5.86
CA TRP A 28 6.10 10.46 -6.74
C TRP A 28 4.75 10.30 -6.01
N LYS A 29 4.68 9.49 -4.97
CA LYS A 29 3.50 9.31 -4.12
C LYS A 29 3.22 10.49 -3.19
N THR A 30 4.23 11.25 -2.79
CA THR A 30 4.05 12.42 -1.90
C THR A 30 3.76 13.70 -2.66
N VAL A 31 4.01 13.73 -3.98
CA VAL A 31 3.78 14.91 -4.82
C VAL A 31 2.32 15.38 -4.86
N PRO A 32 1.30 14.49 -4.91
CA PRO A 32 -0.09 14.92 -5.05
C PRO A 32 -0.63 15.71 -3.86
N ALA A 33 -0.32 15.28 -2.62
CA ALA A 33 -0.91 15.87 -1.43
C ALA A 33 0.03 15.93 -0.21
N GLY A 34 1.29 15.53 -0.36
CA GLY A 34 2.29 15.55 0.73
C GLY A 34 2.43 14.22 1.47
N ALA A 35 1.35 13.46 1.66
CA ALA A 35 1.35 12.14 2.29
C ALA A 35 0.43 11.15 1.57
N PHE A 36 0.55 9.89 1.92
CA PHE A 36 -0.30 8.82 1.41
C PHE A 36 -0.42 7.67 2.42
N GLU A 37 -1.50 6.93 2.32
CA GLU A 37 -1.71 5.64 2.99
C GLU A 37 -1.91 4.56 1.92
N ASP A 38 -1.20 3.45 2.03
CA ASP A 38 -1.27 2.35 1.06
C ASP A 38 -1.93 1.12 1.69
N LEU A 39 -2.91 0.57 0.99
CA LEU A 39 -3.36 -0.80 1.21
C LEU A 39 -2.81 -1.68 0.10
N PHE A 40 -1.84 -2.52 0.39
CA PHE A 40 -1.31 -3.45 -0.58
C PHE A 40 -1.40 -4.90 -0.10
N PHE A 41 -1.73 -5.78 -1.03
CA PHE A 41 -1.99 -7.20 -0.75
C PHE A 41 -1.79 -8.03 -2.01
N ILE A 42 -1.73 -9.34 -1.82
CA ILE A 42 -1.69 -10.32 -2.91
C ILE A 42 -3.08 -10.92 -3.09
N ALA A 43 -3.47 -11.10 -4.34
CA ALA A 43 -4.75 -11.67 -4.73
C ALA A 43 -4.63 -12.50 -6.01
N ARG A 44 -5.70 -13.23 -6.33
CA ARG A 44 -5.84 -13.86 -7.65
C ARG A 44 -6.20 -12.80 -8.70
N PRO A 45 -5.64 -12.84 -9.91
CA PRO A 45 -5.85 -11.81 -10.93
C PRO A 45 -7.33 -11.57 -11.28
N GLU A 46 -8.13 -12.62 -11.32
CA GLU A 46 -9.56 -12.52 -11.64
C GLU A 46 -10.38 -11.76 -10.58
N LYS A 47 -9.82 -11.56 -9.37
CA LYS A 47 -10.44 -10.79 -8.30
C LYS A 47 -10.14 -9.28 -8.36
N ALA A 48 -9.20 -8.84 -9.18
CA ALA A 48 -8.74 -7.46 -9.18
C ALA A 48 -9.90 -6.46 -9.40
N ASN A 49 -10.75 -6.69 -10.39
CA ASN A 49 -11.88 -5.81 -10.69
C ASN A 49 -12.91 -5.78 -9.56
N GLU A 50 -13.17 -6.92 -8.90
CA GLU A 50 -14.07 -7.00 -7.74
C GLU A 50 -13.55 -6.13 -6.58
N TYR A 51 -12.24 -6.20 -6.29
CA TYR A 51 -11.65 -5.39 -5.23
C TYR A 51 -11.63 -3.90 -5.55
N ILE A 52 -11.35 -3.54 -6.80
CA ILE A 52 -11.41 -2.13 -7.23
C ILE A 52 -12.84 -1.58 -7.08
N ALA A 53 -13.85 -2.35 -7.50
CA ALA A 53 -15.25 -1.96 -7.36
C ALA A 53 -15.66 -1.82 -5.89
N LEU A 54 -15.26 -2.76 -5.02
CA LEU A 54 -15.50 -2.72 -3.59
C LEU A 54 -14.93 -1.46 -2.93
N VAL A 55 -13.65 -1.13 -3.20
CA VAL A 55 -13.03 0.06 -2.60
C VAL A 55 -13.74 1.33 -3.08
N LYS A 56 -14.07 1.41 -4.37
CA LYS A 56 -14.84 2.55 -4.90
C LYS A 56 -16.23 2.67 -4.26
N GLU A 57 -16.91 1.55 -3.99
CA GLU A 57 -18.19 1.53 -3.28
C GLU A 57 -18.03 2.06 -1.84
N ILE A 58 -17.01 1.61 -1.12
CA ILE A 58 -16.71 2.09 0.23
C ILE A 58 -16.48 3.60 0.23
N LEU A 59 -15.71 4.12 -0.73
CA LEU A 59 -15.44 5.55 -0.84
C LEU A 59 -16.71 6.41 -1.02
N THR A 60 -17.83 5.86 -1.49
CA THR A 60 -19.11 6.61 -1.57
C THR A 60 -19.64 7.06 -0.21
N LYS A 61 -19.19 6.45 0.88
CA LYS A 61 -19.58 6.77 2.25
C LYS A 61 -18.77 7.92 2.87
N TYR A 62 -17.69 8.34 2.20
CA TYR A 62 -16.70 9.29 2.67
C TYR A 62 -16.65 10.52 1.76
N THR A 63 -15.98 11.58 2.22
CA THR A 63 -15.81 12.79 1.42
C THR A 63 -14.63 12.68 0.44
N TYR A 64 -13.84 11.63 0.54
CA TYR A 64 -12.66 11.39 -0.29
C TYR A 64 -13.00 11.27 -1.79
N PRO A 65 -12.37 12.08 -2.68
CA PRO A 65 -12.66 12.04 -4.10
C PRO A 65 -12.20 10.74 -4.77
N HIS A 66 -13.12 10.02 -5.41
CA HIS A 66 -12.80 8.76 -6.13
C HIS A 66 -11.70 8.92 -7.21
N THR A 67 -11.57 10.14 -7.76
CA THR A 67 -10.59 10.47 -8.79
C THR A 67 -9.15 10.56 -8.25
N GLN A 68 -9.01 10.66 -6.93
CA GLN A 68 -7.71 10.71 -6.26
C GLN A 68 -7.23 9.32 -5.80
N LEU A 69 -8.07 8.28 -5.92
CA LEU A 69 -7.67 6.93 -5.58
C LEU A 69 -6.59 6.43 -6.55
N GLY A 70 -5.38 6.21 -6.05
CA GLY A 70 -4.34 5.48 -6.78
C GLY A 70 -4.66 3.99 -6.81
N VAL A 71 -4.57 3.38 -8.00
CA VAL A 71 -4.76 1.92 -8.17
C VAL A 71 -3.59 1.37 -8.96
N TYR A 72 -2.88 0.41 -8.38
CA TYR A 72 -1.81 -0.30 -9.04
C TYR A 72 -2.07 -1.80 -9.00
N VAL A 73 -1.93 -2.47 -10.14
CA VAL A 73 -2.09 -3.93 -10.27
C VAL A 73 -0.89 -4.48 -11.02
N GLN A 74 -0.13 -5.35 -10.36
CA GLN A 74 1.05 -6.00 -10.93
C GLN A 74 0.87 -7.53 -10.94
N PRO A 75 0.84 -8.17 -12.12
CA PRO A 75 0.90 -9.62 -12.21
C PRO A 75 2.23 -10.14 -11.63
N ILE A 76 2.16 -11.18 -10.82
CA ILE A 76 3.29 -11.88 -10.24
C ILE A 76 3.14 -13.38 -10.46
N GLU A 77 4.20 -14.15 -10.20
CA GLU A 77 4.19 -15.62 -10.29
C GLU A 77 3.65 -16.14 -11.62
N HIS A 78 4.11 -15.59 -12.75
CA HIS A 78 3.64 -15.95 -14.09
C HIS A 78 2.12 -15.79 -14.24
N ASN A 79 1.56 -14.70 -13.74
CA ASN A 79 0.13 -14.37 -13.74
C ASN A 79 -0.77 -15.33 -12.93
N ARG A 80 -0.22 -16.10 -12.00
CA ARG A 80 -1.00 -16.89 -11.05
C ARG A 80 -1.51 -16.09 -9.87
N ALA A 81 -0.85 -14.97 -9.59
CA ALA A 81 -1.24 -14.00 -8.58
C ALA A 81 -1.01 -12.58 -9.10
N CYS A 82 -1.56 -11.60 -8.43
CA CYS A 82 -1.25 -10.19 -8.64
C CYS A 82 -1.06 -9.49 -7.30
N GLN A 83 -0.13 -8.54 -7.27
CA GLN A 83 -0.07 -7.54 -6.23
C GLN A 83 -1.03 -6.43 -6.59
N ILE A 84 -1.89 -6.04 -5.66
CA ILE A 84 -2.81 -4.93 -5.80
C ILE A 84 -2.47 -3.91 -4.73
N GLU A 85 -2.46 -2.64 -5.10
CA GLU A 85 -2.21 -1.53 -4.21
C GLU A 85 -3.27 -0.44 -4.43
N PHE A 86 -3.86 0.02 -3.35
CA PHE A 86 -4.71 1.21 -3.29
C PHE A 86 -3.97 2.27 -2.51
N THR A 87 -3.75 3.44 -3.14
CA THR A 87 -3.08 4.58 -2.54
C THR A 87 -4.07 5.70 -2.30
N PHE A 88 -4.20 6.12 -1.06
CA PHE A 88 -5.03 7.25 -0.64
C PHE A 88 -4.11 8.42 -0.31
N PHE A 89 -4.21 9.50 -1.09
CA PHE A 89 -3.39 10.70 -0.91
C PHE A 89 -4.07 11.66 0.06
N TYR A 90 -3.32 12.32 0.94
CA TYR A 90 -3.85 13.29 1.88
C TYR A 90 -2.81 14.34 2.27
N ASP A 91 -3.29 15.48 2.79
CA ASP A 91 -2.42 16.51 3.38
C ASP A 91 -2.06 16.10 4.81
N PRO A 92 -0.76 15.88 5.13
CA PRO A 92 -0.32 15.49 6.46
C PRO A 92 -0.59 16.55 7.54
N GLU A 93 -0.77 17.81 7.15
CA GLU A 93 -1.11 18.91 8.07
C GLU A 93 -2.62 18.98 8.37
N ASN A 94 -3.46 18.25 7.61
CA ASN A 94 -4.90 18.19 7.80
C ASN A 94 -5.29 16.96 8.62
N GLU A 95 -5.42 17.11 9.94
CA GLU A 95 -5.77 16.02 10.84
C GLU A 95 -7.16 15.39 10.54
N ALA A 96 -8.09 16.14 9.95
CA ALA A 96 -9.39 15.61 9.55
C ALA A 96 -9.26 14.64 8.36
N GLU A 97 -8.50 15.02 7.33
CA GLU A 97 -8.20 14.12 6.21
C GLU A 97 -7.46 12.88 6.67
N LYS A 98 -6.46 13.03 7.51
CA LYS A 98 -5.68 11.92 8.08
C LYS A 98 -6.59 10.92 8.83
N ALA A 99 -7.51 11.42 9.64
CA ALA A 99 -8.47 10.59 10.37
C ALA A 99 -9.44 9.89 9.41
N GLU A 100 -9.93 10.58 8.38
CA GLU A 100 -10.81 10.01 7.35
C GLU A 100 -10.09 8.91 6.57
N ILE A 101 -8.84 9.14 6.12
CA ILE A 101 -8.04 8.15 5.41
C ILE A 101 -7.79 6.91 6.28
N ALA A 102 -7.48 7.08 7.56
CA ALA A 102 -7.34 5.97 8.48
C ALA A 102 -8.63 5.13 8.60
N ALA A 103 -9.79 5.78 8.64
CA ALA A 103 -11.09 5.10 8.67
C ALA A 103 -11.37 4.35 7.35
N ILE A 104 -11.11 4.97 6.21
CA ILE A 104 -11.23 4.35 4.88
C ILE A 104 -10.32 3.12 4.79
N ALA A 105 -9.05 3.26 5.16
CA ALA A 105 -8.07 2.17 5.10
C ALA A 105 -8.49 0.99 5.99
N LEU A 106 -9.01 1.26 7.19
CA LEU A 106 -9.49 0.23 8.10
C LEU A 106 -10.73 -0.49 7.55
N GLU A 107 -11.73 0.23 7.05
CA GLU A 107 -12.94 -0.36 6.49
C GLU A 107 -12.61 -1.16 5.22
N ALA A 108 -11.92 -0.53 4.26
CA ALA A 108 -11.56 -1.16 3.01
C ALA A 108 -10.66 -2.40 3.23
N GLY A 109 -9.63 -2.27 4.06
CA GLY A 109 -8.73 -3.38 4.37
C GLY A 109 -9.44 -4.54 5.04
N THR A 110 -10.37 -4.27 5.95
CA THR A 110 -11.17 -5.32 6.63
C THR A 110 -12.09 -6.04 5.64
N GLU A 111 -12.77 -5.33 4.75
CA GLU A 111 -13.65 -5.93 3.74
C GLU A 111 -12.86 -6.71 2.68
N LEU A 112 -11.71 -6.21 2.26
CA LEU A 112 -10.78 -6.91 1.37
C LEU A 112 -10.28 -8.22 2.00
N LEU A 113 -9.90 -8.18 3.28
CA LEU A 113 -9.46 -9.35 4.04
C LEU A 113 -10.55 -10.42 4.14
N LYS A 114 -11.82 -10.04 4.39
CA LYS A 114 -12.97 -10.95 4.41
C LYS A 114 -13.18 -11.64 3.06
N ARG A 115 -12.83 -10.98 1.96
CA ARG A 115 -12.96 -11.50 0.59
C ARG A 115 -11.73 -12.24 0.08
N GLY A 116 -10.72 -12.43 0.94
CA GLY A 116 -9.55 -13.27 0.65
C GLY A 116 -8.33 -12.51 0.13
N ALA A 117 -8.27 -11.17 0.29
CA ALA A 117 -7.05 -10.42 0.09
C ALA A 117 -5.99 -10.86 1.11
N GLN A 118 -4.77 -11.16 0.65
CA GLN A 118 -3.68 -11.61 1.49
C GLN A 118 -2.70 -10.46 1.77
N PHE A 119 -2.80 -9.87 2.94
CA PHE A 119 -1.87 -8.84 3.41
C PHE A 119 -0.58 -9.50 3.91
N THR A 120 0.51 -9.34 3.16
CA THR A 120 1.82 -9.93 3.50
C THR A 120 2.65 -9.05 4.41
N ARG A 121 2.44 -7.74 4.34
CA ARG A 121 3.13 -6.73 5.16
C ARG A 121 2.13 -5.65 5.59
N PRO A 122 1.31 -5.91 6.61
CA PRO A 122 0.38 -4.91 7.09
C PRO A 122 1.11 -3.74 7.75
N TYR A 123 0.61 -2.53 7.51
CA TYR A 123 1.06 -1.29 8.12
C TYR A 123 -0.10 -0.56 8.78
N GLY A 124 0.22 0.46 9.58
CA GLY A 124 -0.75 1.38 10.14
C GLY A 124 -1.93 0.67 10.82
N VAL A 125 -3.12 1.09 10.49
CA VAL A 125 -4.38 0.60 11.08
C VAL A 125 -4.67 -0.87 10.82
N MET A 126 -4.04 -1.49 9.80
CA MET A 126 -4.23 -2.90 9.45
C MET A 126 -3.40 -3.86 10.28
N VAL A 127 -2.38 -3.39 10.99
CA VAL A 127 -1.51 -4.24 11.82
C VAL A 127 -2.30 -5.06 12.85
N PRO A 128 -3.09 -4.47 13.77
CA PRO A 128 -3.85 -5.24 14.74
C PRO A 128 -4.86 -6.18 14.06
N VAL A 129 -5.56 -5.72 13.02
CA VAL A 129 -6.57 -6.52 12.31
C VAL A 129 -5.99 -7.83 11.76
N ILE A 130 -4.80 -7.78 11.17
CA ILE A 130 -4.15 -8.94 10.56
C ILE A 130 -3.53 -9.85 11.64
N TYR A 131 -2.80 -9.27 12.59
CA TYR A 131 -2.07 -10.06 13.59
C TYR A 131 -2.96 -10.65 14.67
N ASP A 132 -4.08 -10.02 15.01
CA ASP A 132 -5.09 -10.61 15.90
C ASP A 132 -5.73 -11.84 15.25
N ARG A 133 -6.01 -11.78 13.94
CA ARG A 133 -6.55 -12.91 13.19
C ARG A 133 -5.53 -14.06 13.06
N ALA A 134 -4.24 -13.74 13.05
CA ALA A 134 -3.15 -14.71 12.91
C ALA A 134 -2.68 -15.33 14.24
N GLY A 135 -3.42 -15.20 15.31
CA GLY A 135 -3.24 -15.67 16.69
C GLY A 135 -1.96 -16.44 17.03
N ASN A 136 -1.91 -17.73 16.69
CA ASN A 136 -0.74 -18.60 17.00
C ASN A 136 0.53 -18.15 16.28
N TYR A 137 0.43 -17.64 15.05
CA TYR A 137 1.57 -17.08 14.31
C TYR A 137 2.10 -15.84 15.01
N THR A 138 1.23 -14.92 15.39
CA THR A 138 1.57 -13.71 16.15
C THR A 138 2.23 -14.04 17.47
N ALA A 139 1.70 -15.00 18.23
CA ALA A 139 2.30 -15.46 19.48
C ALA A 139 3.71 -16.03 19.27
N THR A 140 3.92 -16.78 18.19
CA THR A 140 5.25 -17.33 17.84
C THR A 140 6.23 -16.22 17.47
N LEU A 141 5.81 -15.24 16.67
CA LEU A 141 6.65 -14.09 16.31
C LEU A 141 7.09 -13.30 17.55
N LYS A 142 6.17 -13.03 18.48
CA LYS A 142 6.48 -12.34 19.74
C LYS A 142 7.48 -13.11 20.61
N ARG A 143 7.36 -14.44 20.67
CA ARG A 143 8.34 -15.29 21.37
C ARG A 143 9.72 -15.22 20.72
N LEU A 144 9.79 -15.31 19.39
CA LEU A 144 11.05 -15.19 18.65
C LEU A 144 11.66 -13.79 18.85
N LYS A 145 10.86 -12.74 18.75
CA LYS A 145 11.32 -11.37 19.00
C LYS A 145 11.97 -11.25 20.37
N ASN A 146 11.33 -11.76 21.42
CA ASN A 146 11.85 -11.68 22.80
C ASN A 146 13.18 -12.45 22.98
N ILE A 147 13.44 -13.48 22.18
CA ILE A 147 14.71 -14.23 22.25
C ILE A 147 15.87 -13.37 21.70
N PHE A 148 15.64 -12.65 20.59
CA PHE A 148 16.67 -11.88 19.89
C PHE A 148 16.74 -10.42 20.30
N ASP A 149 15.68 -9.87 20.86
CA ASP A 149 15.53 -8.46 21.19
C ASP A 149 14.67 -8.27 22.46
N GLU A 150 15.18 -8.76 23.57
CA GLU A 150 14.51 -8.72 24.88
C GLU A 150 14.10 -7.29 25.28
N LYS A 151 14.88 -6.28 24.88
CA LYS A 151 14.63 -4.88 25.18
C LYS A 151 13.77 -4.14 24.16
N ASN A 152 13.30 -4.84 23.12
CA ASN A 152 12.50 -4.29 22.02
C ASN A 152 13.09 -2.99 21.41
N ILE A 153 14.40 -2.99 21.13
CA ILE A 153 15.12 -1.86 20.53
C ILE A 153 15.21 -1.96 18.99
N LEU A 154 15.01 -3.15 18.42
CA LEU A 154 15.05 -3.38 16.97
C LEU A 154 13.66 -3.17 16.39
N ASN A 155 13.49 -2.12 15.57
CA ASN A 155 12.24 -1.80 14.88
C ASN A 155 11.00 -1.79 15.81
N PRO A 156 10.99 -1.03 16.91
CA PRO A 156 9.83 -0.95 17.78
C PRO A 156 8.61 -0.39 17.02
N GLY A 157 7.42 -0.91 17.31
CA GLY A 157 6.19 -0.51 16.62
C GLY A 157 6.03 -1.00 15.21
N THR A 158 6.89 -1.92 14.75
CA THR A 158 6.80 -2.53 13.40
C THR A 158 6.22 -3.93 13.51
N LEU A 159 5.37 -4.33 12.54
CA LEU A 159 4.64 -5.60 12.56
C LEU A 159 3.75 -5.69 13.82
N CYS A 160 3.86 -6.78 14.58
CA CYS A 160 3.10 -7.02 15.81
C CYS A 160 3.89 -6.70 17.10
N PHE A 161 4.95 -5.92 16.99
CA PHE A 161 5.90 -5.65 18.08
C PHE A 161 5.82 -4.22 18.60
#